data_5571c2ea4549d03789ab21f0910a5787
#
_entry.id   5571c2ea4549d03789ab21f0910a5787
#
_cell.length_a   1.000
_cell.length_b   1.000
_cell.length_c   1.000
_cell.angle_alpha   90.00
_cell.angle_beta   90.00
_cell.angle_gamma   90.00
#
_symmetry.space_group_name_H-M   'P 1'
#
loop_
_entity.id
_entity.type
_entity.pdbx_description
1 polymer ?
#
loop_
_entity_poly.entity_id
_entity_poly.type
_entity_poly.pdbx_seq_one_letter_code
_entity_poly.pdbx_strand_id
1 'polypeptide(L)'
;MGVSINSKAETWNEPWQKEIIKKSEYFVLAKVISNIDSIGTKIEIIKYFGKQKLTGEILINGFSQLQMTSSSGHGLHLDFEKDQIIYFLLSKRDDGNFAIPTPSSGFAVVAEDKNVYATYRHSYHQASIPQEIYEKTYTAIWNYYKTSSFNKEEIIGFINENIEKKPAGFGEDEISLFFLQHAALETAYLLDLTIELDKLKKFIDFENFHSNVSALQLLRNSDDKETKEYLFNYIKNEDNENFQKVIAIWSLDKIGGKKYRKRLSKIKDELSDEETGFGGNIMDPRVGTHFPSPKSAIEELKK
;
A
#
# COMPACT_ATOMS: atom_id res chain seq x y z
N MET A 1 39.68 -14.30 13.18
CA MET A 1 38.94 -13.31 13.99
C MET A 1 38.03 -12.54 13.05
N GLY A 2 36.75 -12.89 12.98
CA GLY A 2 35.77 -12.16 12.18
C GLY A 2 35.30 -10.94 12.95
N VAL A 3 35.60 -9.76 12.41
CA VAL A 3 35.03 -8.52 12.93
C VAL A 3 33.57 -8.49 12.47
N SER A 4 32.66 -8.78 13.38
CA SER A 4 31.23 -8.52 13.18
C SER A 4 31.05 -7.01 13.13
N ILE A 5 30.94 -6.46 11.94
CA ILE A 5 30.49 -5.09 11.77
C ILE A 5 29.00 -5.10 12.05
N ASN A 6 28.62 -4.80 13.28
CA ASN A 6 27.26 -4.42 13.60
C ASN A 6 26.96 -3.05 12.95
N SER A 7 26.69 -3.05 11.65
CA SER A 7 26.02 -1.91 11.04
C SER A 7 24.60 -1.89 11.60
N LYS A 8 24.38 -1.04 12.57
CA LYS A 8 23.00 -0.71 13.00
C LYS A 8 22.37 0.01 11.82
N ALA A 9 21.68 -0.76 10.98
CA ALA A 9 20.95 -0.22 9.85
C ALA A 9 19.89 0.74 10.39
N GLU A 10 19.78 1.89 9.74
CA GLU A 10 18.66 2.79 9.97
C GLU A 10 17.39 2.04 9.60
N THR A 11 16.39 2.10 10.48
CA THR A 11 15.10 1.44 10.25
C THR A 11 13.98 2.44 10.41
N TRP A 12 12.89 2.25 9.67
CA TRP A 12 11.70 3.08 9.77
C TRP A 12 10.43 2.26 9.57
N ASN A 13 9.34 2.82 10.08
CA ASN A 13 8.00 2.31 9.84
C ASN A 13 7.44 2.97 8.58
N GLU A 14 6.99 2.15 7.64
CA GLU A 14 6.42 2.61 6.39
C GLU A 14 4.93 2.94 6.56
N PRO A 15 4.47 4.12 6.11
CA PRO A 15 3.06 4.42 6.10
C PRO A 15 2.31 3.60 5.02
N TRP A 16 1.03 3.35 5.28
CA TRP A 16 0.15 2.75 4.28
C TRP A 16 -0.06 3.67 3.09
N GLN A 17 -0.20 3.11 1.89
CA GLN A 17 -0.34 3.89 0.65
C GLN A 17 -1.51 4.88 0.70
N LYS A 18 -2.60 4.53 1.38
CA LYS A 18 -3.74 5.44 1.63
C LYS A 18 -3.29 6.73 2.36
N GLU A 19 -2.42 6.62 3.34
CA GLU A 19 -1.90 7.76 4.11
C GLU A 19 -0.92 8.59 3.27
N ILE A 20 -0.08 7.93 2.50
CA ILE A 20 0.85 8.56 1.55
C ILE A 20 0.07 9.46 0.57
N ILE A 21 -0.95 8.90 -0.10
CA ILE A 21 -1.75 9.63 -1.08
C ILE A 21 -2.47 10.82 -0.43
N LYS A 22 -3.07 10.62 0.75
CA LYS A 22 -3.79 11.69 1.45
C LYS A 22 -2.90 12.86 1.82
N LYS A 23 -1.67 12.60 2.27
CA LYS A 23 -0.75 13.63 2.76
C LYS A 23 0.07 14.29 1.65
N SER A 24 0.26 13.64 0.51
CA SER A 24 0.97 14.21 -0.63
C SER A 24 0.16 15.33 -1.29
N GLU A 25 0.84 16.32 -1.87
CA GLU A 25 0.22 17.49 -2.49
C GLU A 25 0.20 17.41 -4.01
N TYR A 26 1.17 16.71 -4.62
CA TYR A 26 1.32 16.59 -6.06
C TYR A 26 1.46 15.13 -6.45
N PHE A 27 0.91 14.77 -7.61
CA PHE A 27 1.15 13.51 -8.29
C PHE A 27 1.63 13.82 -9.71
N VAL A 28 2.83 13.37 -10.05
CA VAL A 28 3.50 13.72 -11.30
C VAL A 28 4.21 12.51 -11.93
N LEU A 29 4.36 12.53 -13.24
CA LEU A 29 5.33 11.73 -13.99
C LEU A 29 6.51 12.63 -14.31
N ALA A 30 7.73 12.17 -14.03
CA ALA A 30 8.94 12.96 -14.21
C ALA A 30 10.10 12.11 -14.70
N LYS A 31 11.09 12.79 -15.29
CA LYS A 31 12.38 12.22 -15.68
C LYS A 31 13.45 12.65 -14.68
N VAL A 32 14.28 11.72 -14.25
CA VAL A 32 15.46 12.02 -13.42
C VAL A 32 16.53 12.68 -14.27
N ILE A 33 16.94 13.88 -13.88
CA ILE A 33 18.01 14.64 -14.57
C ILE A 33 19.36 14.33 -13.99
N SER A 34 19.48 14.41 -12.66
CA SER A 34 20.72 14.15 -11.95
C SER A 34 20.48 13.97 -10.45
N ASN A 35 21.35 13.21 -9.80
CA ASN A 35 21.53 13.28 -8.37
C ASN A 35 22.62 14.33 -8.05
N ILE A 36 22.39 15.10 -7.00
CA ILE A 36 23.33 16.11 -6.50
C ILE A 36 23.77 15.62 -5.13
N ASP A 37 25.04 15.24 -5.03
CA ASP A 37 25.61 14.65 -3.82
C ASP A 37 25.23 15.44 -2.55
N SER A 38 24.73 14.74 -1.57
CA SER A 38 24.28 15.27 -0.27
C SER A 38 23.16 16.32 -0.31
N ILE A 39 22.59 16.62 -1.49
CA ILE A 39 21.53 17.63 -1.66
C ILE A 39 20.21 16.96 -2.03
N GLY A 40 20.20 16.08 -3.04
CA GLY A 40 18.98 15.41 -3.50
C GLY A 40 18.97 15.10 -4.98
N THR A 41 17.78 14.84 -5.52
CA THR A 41 17.56 14.46 -6.92
C THR A 41 16.82 15.56 -7.68
N LYS A 42 17.40 15.99 -8.80
CA LYS A 42 16.78 16.92 -9.74
C LYS A 42 15.96 16.14 -10.76
N ILE A 43 14.71 16.53 -10.94
CA ILE A 43 13.78 15.90 -11.90
C ILE A 43 13.14 16.95 -12.81
N GLU A 44 12.74 16.53 -14.01
CA GLU A 44 11.95 17.29 -14.95
C GLU A 44 10.54 16.72 -15.03
N ILE A 45 9.53 17.56 -14.80
CA ILE A 45 8.12 17.15 -14.82
C ILE A 45 7.67 16.97 -16.26
N ILE A 46 7.28 15.75 -16.62
CA ILE A 46 6.70 15.38 -17.92
C ILE A 46 5.19 15.60 -17.93
N LYS A 47 4.51 15.18 -16.83
CA LYS A 47 3.06 15.23 -16.71
C LYS A 47 2.67 15.42 -15.24
N TYR A 48 1.64 16.21 -15.00
CA TYR A 48 1.01 16.32 -13.67
C TYR A 48 -0.41 15.76 -13.71
N PHE A 49 -0.86 15.27 -12.56
CA PHE A 49 -2.19 14.68 -12.39
C PHE A 49 -3.01 15.48 -11.38
N GLY A 50 -4.32 15.59 -11.64
CA GLY A 50 -5.23 16.36 -10.78
C GLY A 50 -5.22 17.87 -11.09
N LYS A 51 -5.66 18.67 -10.11
CA LYS A 51 -5.87 20.12 -10.29
C LYS A 51 -4.62 20.96 -10.05
N GLN A 52 -3.70 20.48 -9.23
CA GLN A 52 -2.49 21.24 -8.89
C GLN A 52 -1.44 21.08 -9.99
N LYS A 53 -1.17 22.17 -10.68
CA LYS A 53 -0.19 22.22 -11.76
C LYS A 53 1.22 22.30 -11.18
N LEU A 54 2.09 21.38 -11.60
CA LEU A 54 3.52 21.41 -11.34
C LEU A 54 4.25 21.11 -12.66
N THR A 55 5.18 21.96 -13.07
CA THR A 55 5.89 21.86 -14.35
C THR A 55 7.33 22.35 -14.22
N GLY A 56 8.17 21.99 -15.19
CA GLY A 56 9.58 22.37 -15.21
C GLY A 56 10.47 21.49 -14.34
N GLU A 57 11.65 21.97 -14.05
CA GLU A 57 12.62 21.27 -13.21
C GLU A 57 12.42 21.60 -11.74
N ILE A 58 12.47 20.59 -10.89
CA ILE A 58 12.37 20.72 -9.44
C ILE A 58 13.45 19.87 -8.74
N LEU A 59 13.74 20.20 -7.48
CA LEU A 59 14.64 19.45 -6.63
C LEU A 59 13.84 18.72 -5.55
N ILE A 60 14.06 17.40 -5.44
CA ILE A 60 13.59 16.56 -4.33
C ILE A 60 14.76 16.40 -3.37
N ASN A 61 14.63 16.90 -2.13
CA ASN A 61 15.73 16.92 -1.16
C ASN A 61 15.34 16.44 0.24
N GLY A 62 14.32 15.61 0.36
CA GLY A 62 13.94 15.09 1.68
C GLY A 62 12.71 14.18 1.68
N PHE A 63 12.29 13.86 2.90
CA PHE A 63 11.18 12.96 3.18
C PHE A 63 10.12 13.67 4.01
N SER A 64 8.85 13.54 3.61
CA SER A 64 7.74 14.25 4.26
C SER A 64 7.01 13.44 5.34
N GLN A 65 7.18 12.11 5.35
CA GLN A 65 6.48 11.20 6.25
C GLN A 65 7.41 10.19 6.96
N LEU A 66 8.72 10.36 6.79
CA LEU A 66 9.70 9.48 7.40
C LEU A 66 9.73 9.68 8.93
N GLN A 67 9.48 8.59 9.65
CA GLN A 67 9.72 8.49 11.08
C GLN A 67 10.83 7.47 11.30
N MET A 68 12.05 7.96 11.44
CA MET A 68 13.25 7.14 11.51
C MET A 68 13.85 7.14 12.91
N THR A 69 14.34 5.99 13.32
CA THR A 69 15.29 5.86 14.42
C THR A 69 16.68 5.68 13.83
N SER A 70 17.51 6.71 13.92
CA SER A 70 18.91 6.65 13.47
C SER A 70 19.85 6.55 14.66
N SER A 71 20.80 5.62 14.57
CA SER A 71 21.91 5.51 15.53
C SER A 71 23.22 6.04 14.95
N SER A 72 23.29 6.36 13.66
CA SER A 72 24.52 6.73 12.95
C SER A 72 24.67 8.25 12.73
N GLY A 73 23.58 9.01 12.81
CA GLY A 73 23.58 10.44 12.51
C GLY A 73 23.73 10.78 11.02
N HIS A 74 23.83 9.79 10.15
CA HIS A 74 23.83 9.98 8.69
C HIS A 74 22.38 9.94 8.19
N GLY A 75 22.01 10.93 7.39
CA GLY A 75 20.69 10.98 6.75
C GLY A 75 20.60 9.96 5.61
N LEU A 76 19.36 9.54 5.32
CA LEU A 76 19.08 8.74 4.13
C LEU A 76 19.20 9.61 2.88
N HIS A 77 19.82 9.06 1.83
CA HIS A 77 19.98 9.72 0.55
C HIS A 77 18.92 9.23 -0.44
N LEU A 78 18.48 10.14 -1.31
CA LEU A 78 17.70 9.82 -2.50
C LEU A 78 18.70 9.51 -3.61
N ASP A 79 18.56 8.34 -4.21
CA ASP A 79 19.40 7.92 -5.32
C ASP A 79 18.54 7.24 -6.39
N PHE A 80 18.29 7.96 -7.48
CA PHE A 80 17.56 7.46 -8.64
C PHE A 80 18.49 7.46 -9.85
N GLU A 81 18.34 6.50 -10.74
CA GLU A 81 19.15 6.44 -11.95
C GLU A 81 18.83 7.60 -12.88
N LYS A 82 19.88 8.20 -13.47
CA LYS A 82 19.71 9.25 -14.47
C LYS A 82 18.90 8.73 -15.65
N ASP A 83 18.06 9.59 -16.22
CA ASP A 83 17.12 9.33 -17.32
C ASP A 83 15.96 8.39 -16.97
N GLN A 84 15.87 7.88 -15.76
CA GLN A 84 14.76 7.06 -15.29
C GLN A 84 13.45 7.85 -15.32
N ILE A 85 12.37 7.18 -15.74
CA ILE A 85 11.02 7.75 -15.75
C ILE A 85 10.29 7.22 -14.51
N ILE A 86 9.76 8.13 -13.69
CA ILE A 86 9.20 7.78 -12.39
C ILE A 86 7.94 8.60 -12.13
N TYR A 87 6.93 7.95 -11.58
CA TYR A 87 5.80 8.64 -10.95
C TYR A 87 6.17 9.00 -9.53
N PHE A 88 5.89 10.24 -9.13
CA PHE A 88 6.15 10.72 -7.78
C PHE A 88 4.89 11.26 -7.11
N LEU A 89 4.74 10.96 -5.84
CA LEU A 89 3.87 11.63 -4.90
C LEU A 89 4.72 12.60 -4.07
N LEU A 90 4.49 13.89 -4.21
CA LEU A 90 5.36 14.92 -3.66
C LEU A 90 4.63 15.81 -2.66
N SER A 91 5.37 16.34 -1.71
CA SER A 91 4.96 17.44 -0.83
C SER A 91 5.95 18.59 -0.94
N LYS A 92 5.45 19.83 -0.90
CA LYS A 92 6.29 21.02 -0.90
C LYS A 92 6.88 21.25 0.49
N ARG A 93 8.13 21.67 0.54
CA ARG A 93 8.85 22.01 1.75
C ARG A 93 8.88 23.53 1.96
N ASP A 94 9.18 23.95 3.18
CA ASP A 94 9.29 25.38 3.54
C ASP A 94 10.43 26.08 2.81
N ASP A 95 11.48 25.35 2.43
CA ASP A 95 12.63 25.85 1.65
C ASP A 95 12.33 26.03 0.15
N GLY A 96 11.09 25.70 -0.28
CA GLY A 96 10.65 25.79 -1.67
C GLY A 96 10.94 24.54 -2.50
N ASN A 97 11.73 23.59 -2.00
CA ASN A 97 12.00 22.30 -2.62
C ASN A 97 10.86 21.30 -2.36
N PHE A 98 11.06 20.04 -2.77
CA PHE A 98 10.08 18.98 -2.64
C PHE A 98 10.62 17.80 -1.84
N ALA A 99 9.70 17.01 -1.30
CA ALA A 99 9.99 15.77 -0.59
C ALA A 99 9.10 14.64 -1.14
N ILE A 100 9.63 13.42 -1.17
CA ILE A 100 8.81 12.21 -1.26
C ILE A 100 8.43 11.73 0.15
N PRO A 101 7.42 10.85 0.30
CA PRO A 101 7.01 10.37 1.62
C PRO A 101 8.13 9.72 2.42
N THR A 102 8.76 8.68 1.86
CA THR A 102 9.85 7.91 2.50
C THR A 102 10.84 7.43 1.42
N PRO A 103 11.99 6.84 1.79
CA PRO A 103 12.93 6.27 0.81
C PRO A 103 12.38 5.10 0.00
N SER A 104 11.35 4.40 0.50
CA SER A 104 10.77 3.20 -0.12
C SER A 104 9.34 3.39 -0.62
N SER A 105 8.78 4.58 -0.52
CA SER A 105 7.42 4.85 -0.99
C SER A 105 7.23 6.26 -1.53
N GLY A 106 6.09 6.47 -2.18
CA GLY A 106 5.77 7.74 -2.83
C GLY A 106 6.35 7.88 -4.22
N PHE A 107 6.87 6.80 -4.78
CA PHE A 107 7.30 6.76 -6.18
C PHE A 107 6.99 5.39 -6.81
N ALA A 108 6.92 5.36 -8.14
CA ALA A 108 6.72 4.15 -8.92
C ALA A 108 7.54 4.26 -10.22
N VAL A 109 8.47 3.34 -10.39
CA VAL A 109 9.39 3.33 -11.54
C VAL A 109 8.70 2.76 -12.77
N VAL A 110 8.88 3.40 -13.92
CA VAL A 110 8.49 2.88 -15.23
C VAL A 110 9.65 2.07 -15.79
N ALA A 111 9.45 0.77 -15.97
CA ALA A 111 10.44 -0.13 -16.56
C ALA A 111 10.54 0.05 -18.09
N GLU A 112 11.56 -0.55 -18.70
CA GLU A 112 11.80 -0.49 -20.15
C GLU A 112 10.65 -1.10 -20.97
N ASP A 113 10.01 -2.13 -20.45
CA ASP A 113 8.83 -2.80 -21.04
C ASP A 113 7.52 -2.01 -20.88
N LYS A 114 7.58 -0.78 -20.34
CA LYS A 114 6.43 0.07 -20.03
C LYS A 114 5.53 -0.47 -18.91
N ASN A 115 5.98 -1.41 -18.12
CA ASN A 115 5.33 -1.74 -16.87
C ASN A 115 5.75 -0.74 -15.77
N VAL A 116 4.88 -0.55 -14.79
CA VAL A 116 5.12 0.28 -13.61
C VAL A 116 5.18 -0.61 -12.39
N TYR A 117 6.24 -0.47 -11.60
CA TYR A 117 6.33 -1.11 -10.28
C TYR A 117 5.51 -0.32 -9.26
N ALA A 118 4.25 -0.70 -9.14
CA ALA A 118 3.22 0.07 -8.44
C ALA A 118 2.97 -0.45 -7.01
N THR A 119 3.04 0.44 -6.03
CA THR A 119 2.60 0.15 -4.65
C THR A 119 1.17 0.63 -4.47
N TYR A 120 0.23 -0.29 -4.18
CA TYR A 120 -1.17 0.03 -3.90
C TYR A 120 -1.52 -0.05 -2.41
N ARG A 121 -0.85 -0.89 -1.66
CA ARG A 121 -1.15 -1.13 -0.25
C ARG A 121 -0.05 -0.63 0.68
N HIS A 122 1.11 -1.26 0.56
CA HIS A 122 2.27 -1.01 1.41
C HIS A 122 3.55 -1.38 0.65
N SER A 123 4.69 -0.80 1.00
CA SER A 123 5.96 -1.03 0.31
C SER A 123 6.47 -2.47 0.31
N TYR A 124 5.91 -3.36 1.13
CA TYR A 124 6.29 -4.77 1.11
C TYR A 124 5.80 -5.53 -0.14
N HIS A 125 4.94 -4.92 -0.95
CA HIS A 125 4.44 -5.53 -2.18
C HIS A 125 4.26 -4.51 -3.29
N GLN A 126 4.89 -4.77 -4.43
CA GLN A 126 4.72 -4.01 -5.66
C GLN A 126 4.12 -4.90 -6.75
N ALA A 127 3.19 -4.35 -7.50
CA ALA A 127 2.61 -4.97 -8.67
C ALA A 127 3.31 -4.43 -9.93
N SER A 128 3.75 -5.30 -10.83
CA SER A 128 4.23 -4.91 -12.15
C SER A 128 3.04 -4.88 -13.11
N ILE A 129 2.57 -3.69 -13.48
CA ILE A 129 1.37 -3.51 -14.31
C ILE A 129 1.63 -2.56 -15.47
N PRO A 130 0.89 -2.68 -16.59
CA PRO A 130 1.00 -1.75 -17.72
C PRO A 130 0.81 -0.30 -17.28
N GLN A 131 1.61 0.59 -17.84
CA GLN A 131 1.61 2.02 -17.51
C GLN A 131 0.23 2.66 -17.66
N GLU A 132 -0.54 2.26 -18.68
CA GLU A 132 -1.91 2.76 -18.91
C GLU A 132 -2.87 2.37 -17.77
N ILE A 133 -2.73 1.15 -17.23
CA ILE A 133 -3.52 0.67 -16.09
C ILE A 133 -3.12 1.42 -14.82
N TYR A 134 -1.82 1.64 -14.61
CA TYR A 134 -1.34 2.44 -13.50
C TYR A 134 -1.89 3.87 -13.56
N GLU A 135 -1.75 4.56 -14.70
CA GLU A 135 -2.28 5.92 -14.84
C GLU A 135 -3.80 5.99 -14.62
N LYS A 136 -4.54 5.04 -15.19
CA LYS A 136 -6.00 4.94 -15.02
C LYS A 136 -6.37 4.82 -13.54
N THR A 137 -5.85 3.84 -12.86
CA THR A 137 -6.21 3.53 -11.47
C THR A 137 -5.70 4.59 -10.50
N TYR A 138 -4.43 5.00 -10.62
CA TYR A 138 -3.85 6.00 -9.73
C TYR A 138 -4.41 7.41 -9.95
N THR A 139 -4.76 7.79 -11.17
CA THR A 139 -5.46 9.06 -11.42
C THR A 139 -6.84 9.05 -10.74
N ALA A 140 -7.57 7.94 -10.84
CA ALA A 140 -8.85 7.80 -10.16
C ALA A 140 -8.72 7.89 -8.63
N ILE A 141 -7.74 7.16 -8.06
CA ILE A 141 -7.44 7.18 -6.62
C ILE A 141 -7.02 8.58 -6.19
N TRP A 142 -6.09 9.23 -6.90
CA TRP A 142 -5.65 10.58 -6.62
C TRP A 142 -6.81 11.58 -6.61
N ASN A 143 -7.62 11.55 -7.66
CA ASN A 143 -8.77 12.44 -7.79
C ASN A 143 -9.82 12.18 -6.70
N TYR A 144 -10.06 10.93 -6.32
CA TYR A 144 -10.96 10.60 -5.22
C TYR A 144 -10.55 11.28 -3.91
N TYR A 145 -9.26 11.25 -3.55
CA TYR A 145 -8.78 11.88 -2.32
C TYR A 145 -8.62 13.40 -2.41
N LYS A 146 -8.41 13.96 -3.60
CA LYS A 146 -8.14 15.41 -3.79
C LYS A 146 -9.34 16.21 -4.27
N THR A 147 -10.28 15.58 -4.98
CA THR A 147 -11.42 16.28 -5.60
C THR A 147 -12.76 15.61 -5.34
N SER A 148 -12.76 14.43 -4.71
CA SER A 148 -13.93 13.56 -4.48
C SER A 148 -14.64 13.12 -5.77
N SER A 149 -13.96 13.12 -6.93
CA SER A 149 -14.55 12.70 -8.19
C SER A 149 -13.56 11.90 -9.05
N PHE A 150 -14.06 10.84 -9.70
CA PHE A 150 -13.32 10.05 -10.68
C PHE A 150 -14.31 9.40 -11.66
N ASN A 151 -13.82 8.87 -12.78
CA ASN A 151 -14.66 8.11 -13.73
C ASN A 151 -14.99 6.73 -13.15
N LYS A 152 -16.14 6.66 -12.45
CA LYS A 152 -16.55 5.47 -11.71
C LYS A 152 -16.84 4.28 -12.63
N GLU A 153 -17.45 4.52 -13.78
CA GLU A 153 -17.82 3.46 -14.73
C GLU A 153 -16.59 2.75 -15.30
N GLU A 154 -15.59 3.52 -15.73
CA GLU A 154 -14.34 2.99 -16.25
C GLU A 154 -13.58 2.15 -15.21
N ILE A 155 -13.53 2.62 -13.97
CA ILE A 155 -12.85 1.92 -12.88
C ILE A 155 -13.59 0.64 -12.47
N ILE A 156 -14.92 0.68 -12.39
CA ILE A 156 -15.72 -0.52 -12.12
C ILE A 156 -15.56 -1.55 -13.25
N GLY A 157 -15.50 -1.11 -14.51
CA GLY A 157 -15.22 -1.97 -15.65
C GLY A 157 -13.89 -2.71 -15.48
N PHE A 158 -12.80 -1.99 -15.17
CA PHE A 158 -11.48 -2.58 -14.91
C PHE A 158 -11.51 -3.57 -13.72
N ILE A 159 -12.16 -3.20 -12.61
CA ILE A 159 -12.25 -4.06 -11.43
C ILE A 159 -12.98 -5.35 -11.79
N ASN A 160 -14.16 -5.27 -12.37
CA ASN A 160 -14.97 -6.44 -12.70
C ASN A 160 -14.26 -7.36 -13.69
N GLU A 161 -13.65 -6.82 -14.75
CA GLU A 161 -12.89 -7.60 -15.72
C GLU A 161 -11.84 -8.51 -15.08
N ASN A 162 -11.20 -8.06 -14.01
CA ASN A 162 -10.12 -8.80 -13.37
C ASN A 162 -10.59 -9.67 -12.19
N ILE A 163 -11.54 -9.19 -11.38
CA ILE A 163 -12.02 -9.96 -10.24
C ILE A 163 -13.03 -11.06 -10.62
N GLU A 164 -13.65 -11.02 -11.79
CA GLU A 164 -14.52 -12.12 -12.27
C GLU A 164 -13.74 -13.35 -12.73
N LYS A 165 -12.50 -13.18 -13.14
CA LYS A 165 -11.59 -14.28 -13.49
C LYS A 165 -11.25 -15.12 -12.24
N LYS A 166 -10.79 -16.36 -12.48
CA LYS A 166 -10.24 -17.21 -11.41
C LYS A 166 -9.03 -16.49 -10.76
N PRO A 167 -8.86 -16.57 -9.43
CA PRO A 167 -7.66 -16.06 -8.78
C PRO A 167 -6.39 -16.64 -9.39
N ALA A 168 -5.41 -15.79 -9.64
CA ALA A 168 -4.13 -16.14 -10.22
C ALA A 168 -3.03 -16.15 -9.16
N GLY A 169 -2.03 -17.00 -9.36
CA GLY A 169 -0.85 -17.14 -8.49
C GLY A 169 0.41 -16.50 -9.07
N PHE A 170 1.56 -16.95 -8.55
CA PHE A 170 2.88 -16.48 -8.98
C PHE A 170 3.48 -17.31 -10.13
N GLY A 171 2.71 -18.25 -10.71
CA GLY A 171 3.15 -19.00 -11.89
C GLY A 171 3.46 -18.07 -13.06
N GLU A 172 4.43 -18.44 -13.91
CA GLU A 172 4.91 -17.63 -15.03
C GLU A 172 3.76 -17.17 -15.94
N ASP A 173 2.81 -18.05 -16.22
CA ASP A 173 1.63 -17.75 -17.06
C ASP A 173 0.52 -16.97 -16.31
N GLU A 174 0.56 -16.91 -14.99
CA GLU A 174 -0.49 -16.33 -14.15
C GLU A 174 -0.09 -14.98 -13.53
N ILE A 175 1.19 -14.69 -13.39
CA ILE A 175 1.71 -13.56 -12.60
C ILE A 175 1.19 -12.20 -13.10
N SER A 176 1.04 -12.05 -14.41
CA SER A 176 0.49 -10.81 -14.99
C SER A 176 -0.97 -10.59 -14.57
N LEU A 177 -1.78 -11.67 -14.58
CA LEU A 177 -3.16 -11.61 -14.11
C LEU A 177 -3.22 -11.37 -12.60
N PHE A 178 -2.34 -12.02 -11.83
CA PHE A 178 -2.23 -11.77 -10.38
C PHE A 178 -1.99 -10.29 -10.07
N PHE A 179 -1.06 -9.63 -10.76
CA PHE A 179 -0.79 -8.20 -10.56
C PHE A 179 -1.98 -7.32 -10.94
N LEU A 180 -2.70 -7.64 -12.01
CA LEU A 180 -3.92 -6.92 -12.38
C LEU A 180 -5.04 -7.13 -11.36
N GLN A 181 -5.20 -8.33 -10.84
CA GLN A 181 -6.17 -8.65 -9.77
C GLN A 181 -5.83 -7.93 -8.48
N HIS A 182 -4.54 -7.89 -8.10
CA HIS A 182 -4.08 -7.12 -6.95
C HIS A 182 -4.39 -5.62 -7.12
N ALA A 183 -4.04 -5.04 -8.28
CA ALA A 183 -4.35 -3.64 -8.57
C ALA A 183 -5.87 -3.36 -8.55
N ALA A 184 -6.69 -4.29 -9.04
CA ALA A 184 -8.15 -4.15 -9.04
C ALA A 184 -8.74 -4.17 -7.63
N LEU A 185 -8.34 -5.15 -6.78
CA LEU A 185 -8.80 -5.26 -5.39
C LEU A 185 -8.37 -4.06 -4.56
N GLU A 186 -7.12 -3.65 -4.66
CA GLU A 186 -6.60 -2.49 -3.92
C GLU A 186 -7.18 -1.15 -4.42
N THR A 187 -7.43 -1.02 -5.72
CA THR A 187 -8.13 0.15 -6.26
C THR A 187 -9.55 0.24 -5.72
N ALA A 188 -10.28 -0.87 -5.68
CA ALA A 188 -11.61 -0.92 -5.07
C ALA A 188 -11.56 -0.52 -3.58
N TYR A 189 -10.56 -1.01 -2.84
CA TYR A 189 -10.35 -0.64 -1.45
C TYR A 189 -10.06 0.86 -1.27
N LEU A 190 -9.13 1.41 -2.05
CA LEU A 190 -8.72 2.81 -1.95
C LEU A 190 -9.81 3.80 -2.35
N LEU A 191 -10.72 3.39 -3.22
CA LEU A 191 -11.89 4.17 -3.67
C LEU A 191 -13.15 3.95 -2.82
N ASP A 192 -13.03 3.21 -1.71
CA ASP A 192 -14.15 2.83 -0.84
C ASP A 192 -15.33 2.18 -1.62
N LEU A 193 -15.02 1.42 -2.70
CA LEU A 193 -16.03 0.68 -3.48
C LEU A 193 -16.39 -0.62 -2.78
N THR A 194 -17.67 -0.99 -2.83
CA THR A 194 -18.17 -2.25 -2.29
C THR A 194 -18.15 -3.33 -3.36
N ILE A 195 -17.60 -4.49 -3.03
CA ILE A 195 -17.63 -5.71 -3.83
C ILE A 195 -18.39 -6.79 -3.05
N GLU A 196 -19.22 -7.55 -3.74
CA GLU A 196 -20.00 -8.63 -3.15
C GLU A 196 -19.10 -9.69 -2.49
N LEU A 197 -19.52 -10.16 -1.29
CA LEU A 197 -18.76 -11.12 -0.51
C LEU A 197 -18.40 -12.38 -1.31
N ASP A 198 -19.35 -12.93 -2.08
CA ASP A 198 -19.12 -14.16 -2.85
C ASP A 198 -18.04 -14.00 -3.92
N LYS A 199 -17.89 -12.80 -4.50
CA LYS A 199 -16.80 -12.49 -5.43
C LYS A 199 -15.45 -12.42 -4.73
N LEU A 200 -15.41 -12.04 -3.45
CA LEU A 200 -14.18 -11.92 -2.66
C LEU A 200 -13.76 -13.23 -2.00
N LYS A 201 -14.72 -14.11 -1.63
CA LYS A 201 -14.43 -15.41 -1.01
C LYS A 201 -13.39 -16.21 -1.79
N LYS A 202 -13.50 -16.27 -3.12
CA LYS A 202 -12.55 -17.03 -3.94
C LYS A 202 -11.10 -16.52 -3.85
N PHE A 203 -10.88 -15.23 -3.56
CA PHE A 203 -9.55 -14.68 -3.32
C PHE A 203 -9.08 -14.91 -1.88
N ILE A 204 -10.01 -14.96 -0.92
CA ILE A 204 -9.71 -15.25 0.47
C ILE A 204 -9.35 -16.74 0.65
N ASP A 205 -10.05 -17.62 -0.07
CA ASP A 205 -9.84 -19.07 0.02
C ASP A 205 -8.68 -19.56 -0.88
N PHE A 206 -8.09 -18.68 -1.68
CA PHE A 206 -6.98 -19.00 -2.57
C PHE A 206 -5.63 -18.97 -1.84
N GLU A 207 -4.75 -19.95 -2.13
CA GLU A 207 -3.41 -20.05 -1.52
C GLU A 207 -2.45 -18.94 -1.99
N ASN A 208 -2.86 -17.69 -1.87
CA ASN A 208 -2.00 -16.55 -2.17
C ASN A 208 -2.20 -15.48 -1.09
N PHE A 209 -1.19 -15.27 -0.28
CA PHE A 209 -1.18 -14.31 0.81
C PHE A 209 -1.66 -12.91 0.40
N HIS A 210 -1.15 -12.37 -0.72
CA HIS A 210 -1.49 -11.00 -1.14
C HIS A 210 -2.94 -10.87 -1.61
N SER A 211 -3.45 -11.88 -2.32
CA SER A 211 -4.86 -11.93 -2.75
C SER A 211 -5.80 -12.02 -1.56
N ASN A 212 -5.47 -12.89 -0.60
CA ASN A 212 -6.23 -13.08 0.63
C ASN A 212 -6.29 -11.77 1.43
N VAL A 213 -5.14 -11.13 1.69
CA VAL A 213 -5.07 -9.87 2.44
C VAL A 213 -5.82 -8.76 1.73
N SER A 214 -5.69 -8.60 0.39
CA SER A 214 -6.44 -7.58 -0.37
C SER A 214 -7.94 -7.78 -0.27
N ALA A 215 -8.42 -9.02 -0.39
CA ALA A 215 -9.85 -9.32 -0.32
C ALA A 215 -10.41 -9.12 1.09
N LEU A 216 -9.72 -9.59 2.13
CA LEU A 216 -10.12 -9.37 3.54
C LEU A 216 -10.17 -7.87 3.90
N GLN A 217 -9.17 -7.10 3.45
CA GLN A 217 -9.13 -5.66 3.67
C GLN A 217 -10.30 -4.94 2.97
N LEU A 218 -10.66 -5.38 1.77
CA LEU A 218 -11.74 -4.80 0.98
C LEU A 218 -13.12 -5.04 1.59
N LEU A 219 -13.33 -6.12 2.34
CA LEU A 219 -14.58 -6.40 3.05
C LEU A 219 -15.01 -5.29 4.02
N ARG A 220 -14.08 -4.45 4.47
CA ARG A 220 -14.41 -3.26 5.30
C ARG A 220 -15.27 -2.20 4.60
N ASN A 221 -15.46 -2.31 3.28
CA ASN A 221 -16.30 -1.40 2.50
C ASN A 221 -17.75 -1.92 2.37
N SER A 222 -18.09 -3.07 2.96
CA SER A 222 -19.40 -3.70 2.88
C SER A 222 -20.05 -3.76 4.27
N ASP A 223 -21.15 -3.04 4.46
CA ASP A 223 -21.84 -2.92 5.79
C ASP A 223 -23.02 -3.89 5.93
N ASP A 224 -23.02 -5.04 5.27
CA ASP A 224 -24.06 -6.05 5.42
C ASP A 224 -23.77 -7.03 6.57
N LYS A 225 -24.84 -7.76 6.99
CA LYS A 225 -24.74 -8.70 8.11
C LYS A 225 -23.90 -9.93 7.77
N GLU A 226 -23.98 -10.41 6.54
CA GLU A 226 -23.28 -11.63 6.10
C GLU A 226 -21.77 -11.41 6.12
N THR A 227 -21.29 -10.30 5.57
CA THR A 227 -19.89 -9.91 5.63
C THR A 227 -19.36 -9.80 7.05
N LYS A 228 -20.11 -9.21 7.96
CA LYS A 228 -19.72 -9.11 9.39
C LYS A 228 -19.61 -10.48 10.06
N GLU A 229 -20.57 -11.38 9.82
CA GLU A 229 -20.49 -12.73 10.38
C GLU A 229 -19.38 -13.55 9.73
N TYR A 230 -19.15 -13.39 8.43
CA TYR A 230 -18.01 -14.01 7.74
C TYR A 230 -16.68 -13.61 8.37
N LEU A 231 -16.42 -12.31 8.50
CA LEU A 231 -15.20 -11.80 9.13
C LEU A 231 -15.04 -12.29 10.58
N PHE A 232 -16.12 -12.29 11.36
CA PHE A 232 -16.06 -12.79 12.73
C PHE A 232 -15.72 -14.28 12.81
N ASN A 233 -16.31 -15.10 11.92
CA ASN A 233 -16.00 -16.53 11.85
C ASN A 233 -14.56 -16.78 11.33
N TYR A 234 -14.10 -15.97 10.37
CA TYR A 234 -12.73 -16.01 9.87
C TYR A 234 -11.70 -15.79 10.98
N ILE A 235 -11.93 -14.79 11.86
CA ILE A 235 -11.07 -14.48 13.00
C ILE A 235 -11.00 -15.65 14.00
N LYS A 236 -12.11 -16.35 14.20
CA LYS A 236 -12.21 -17.50 15.14
C LYS A 236 -11.56 -18.78 14.60
N ASN A 237 -11.45 -18.93 13.28
CA ASN A 237 -10.91 -20.15 12.71
C ASN A 237 -9.40 -20.26 13.02
N GLU A 238 -9.00 -21.32 13.71
CA GLU A 238 -7.62 -21.56 14.14
C GLU A 238 -6.68 -21.77 12.97
N ASP A 239 -7.16 -22.32 11.85
CA ASP A 239 -6.37 -22.59 10.65
C ASP A 239 -5.94 -21.31 9.91
N ASN A 240 -6.58 -20.18 10.16
CA ASN A 240 -6.23 -18.92 9.51
C ASN A 240 -4.97 -18.28 10.14
N GLU A 241 -4.14 -17.71 9.31
CA GLU A 241 -2.90 -17.05 9.69
C GLU A 241 -3.14 -15.79 10.54
N ASN A 242 -2.26 -15.52 11.51
CA ASN A 242 -2.40 -14.40 12.42
C ASN A 242 -2.43 -13.03 11.70
N PHE A 243 -1.63 -12.85 10.66
CA PHE A 243 -1.61 -11.61 9.89
C PHE A 243 -2.99 -11.32 9.25
N GLN A 244 -3.56 -12.31 8.60
CA GLN A 244 -4.90 -12.19 7.98
C GLN A 244 -5.98 -11.98 9.04
N LYS A 245 -5.88 -12.61 10.21
CA LYS A 245 -6.79 -12.36 11.34
C LYS A 245 -6.75 -10.89 11.78
N VAL A 246 -5.58 -10.28 11.85
CA VAL A 246 -5.43 -8.85 12.20
C VAL A 246 -6.15 -7.97 11.15
N ILE A 247 -5.94 -8.23 9.86
CA ILE A 247 -6.64 -7.52 8.78
C ILE A 247 -8.17 -7.69 8.91
N ALA A 248 -8.64 -8.90 9.19
CA ALA A 248 -10.06 -9.18 9.38
C ALA A 248 -10.63 -8.46 10.62
N ILE A 249 -9.87 -8.38 11.73
CA ILE A 249 -10.24 -7.63 12.94
C ILE A 249 -10.44 -6.15 12.62
N TRP A 250 -9.48 -5.51 11.93
CA TRP A 250 -9.58 -4.11 11.54
C TRP A 250 -10.73 -3.85 10.56
N SER A 251 -10.97 -4.79 9.63
CA SER A 251 -12.09 -4.70 8.70
C SER A 251 -13.43 -4.82 9.43
N LEU A 252 -13.57 -5.78 10.33
CA LEU A 252 -14.76 -5.97 11.14
C LEU A 252 -14.99 -4.80 12.11
N ASP A 253 -13.96 -4.22 12.69
CA ASP A 253 -14.08 -3.04 13.55
C ASP A 253 -14.70 -1.86 12.80
N LYS A 254 -14.24 -1.63 11.58
CA LYS A 254 -14.72 -0.53 10.73
C LYS A 254 -16.23 -0.60 10.46
N ILE A 255 -16.78 -1.80 10.23
CA ILE A 255 -18.20 -2.00 9.84
C ILE A 255 -19.07 -2.58 10.95
N GLY A 256 -18.48 -3.22 11.95
CA GLY A 256 -19.20 -3.98 12.97
C GLY A 256 -19.71 -3.16 14.16
N GLY A 257 -19.08 -2.01 14.41
CA GLY A 257 -19.41 -1.13 15.52
C GLY A 257 -19.34 -1.79 16.90
N LYS A 258 -19.99 -1.19 17.88
CA LYS A 258 -19.97 -1.63 19.31
C LYS A 258 -20.35 -3.10 19.50
N LYS A 259 -21.31 -3.60 18.71
CA LYS A 259 -21.79 -4.99 18.83
C LYS A 259 -20.66 -6.00 18.58
N TYR A 260 -19.91 -5.81 17.50
CA TYR A 260 -18.85 -6.75 17.12
C TYR A 260 -17.60 -6.54 17.95
N ARG A 261 -17.26 -5.32 18.37
CA ARG A 261 -16.21 -5.07 19.37
C ARG A 261 -16.45 -5.86 20.65
N LYS A 262 -17.70 -5.88 21.15
CA LYS A 262 -18.06 -6.68 22.33
C LYS A 262 -17.93 -8.19 22.09
N ARG A 263 -18.23 -8.66 20.86
CA ARG A 263 -18.03 -10.08 20.50
C ARG A 263 -16.54 -10.42 20.43
N LEU A 264 -15.74 -9.58 19.78
CA LEU A 264 -14.28 -9.74 19.69
C LEU A 264 -13.62 -9.76 21.08
N SER A 265 -14.00 -8.84 21.96
CA SER A 265 -13.49 -8.83 23.35
C SER A 265 -13.77 -10.12 24.12
N LYS A 266 -14.81 -10.88 23.77
CA LYS A 266 -15.10 -12.15 24.46
C LYS A 266 -14.24 -13.30 24.02
N ILE A 267 -13.68 -13.25 22.81
CA ILE A 267 -12.84 -14.32 22.22
C ILE A 267 -11.36 -13.95 22.21
N LYS A 268 -10.97 -12.76 22.68
CA LYS A 268 -9.60 -12.27 22.57
C LYS A 268 -8.57 -13.19 23.22
N ASP A 269 -8.92 -13.78 24.35
CA ASP A 269 -8.00 -14.67 25.10
C ASP A 269 -7.89 -16.08 24.48
N GLU A 270 -8.73 -16.38 23.47
CA GLU A 270 -8.63 -17.59 22.63
C GLU A 270 -7.71 -17.39 21.42
N LEU A 271 -7.28 -16.14 21.15
CA LEU A 271 -6.48 -15.78 19.99
C LEU A 271 -4.98 -15.71 20.35
N SER A 272 -4.14 -15.85 19.33
CA SER A 272 -2.68 -15.77 19.46
C SER A 272 -2.22 -14.42 20.00
N ASP A 273 -1.19 -14.48 20.87
CA ASP A 273 -0.47 -13.32 21.42
C ASP A 273 0.84 -13.04 20.66
N GLU A 274 1.13 -13.82 19.62
CA GLU A 274 2.32 -13.65 18.81
C GLU A 274 2.13 -12.48 17.83
N GLU A 275 3.03 -11.51 17.90
CA GLU A 275 3.10 -10.42 16.93
C GLU A 275 3.30 -10.97 15.52
N THR A 276 2.72 -10.30 14.55
CA THR A 276 2.83 -10.66 13.14
C THR A 276 3.50 -9.55 12.35
N GLY A 277 3.97 -9.87 11.17
CA GLY A 277 4.59 -8.89 10.29
C GLY A 277 5.80 -9.47 9.55
N PHE A 278 6.49 -8.59 8.86
CA PHE A 278 7.71 -8.93 8.15
C PHE A 278 8.88 -8.25 8.84
N GLY A 279 9.90 -8.99 9.23
CA GLY A 279 11.10 -8.49 9.91
C GLY A 279 11.99 -7.58 9.05
N GLY A 280 11.67 -7.44 7.80
CA GLY A 280 12.19 -6.55 6.78
C GLY A 280 11.40 -6.86 5.51
N ASN A 281 11.08 -5.86 4.69
CA ASN A 281 10.39 -6.20 3.46
C ASN A 281 11.37 -6.60 2.35
N ILE A 282 10.87 -7.33 1.36
CA ILE A 282 11.66 -7.86 0.26
C ILE A 282 12.25 -6.74 -0.62
N MET A 283 11.59 -5.56 -0.63
CA MET A 283 12.00 -4.42 -1.45
C MET A 283 13.05 -3.57 -0.75
N ASP A 284 12.97 -3.44 0.58
CA ASP A 284 13.94 -2.74 1.39
C ASP A 284 14.00 -3.36 2.79
N PRO A 285 15.06 -4.12 3.12
CA PRO A 285 15.17 -4.82 4.40
C PRO A 285 15.25 -3.89 5.61
N ARG A 286 15.44 -2.58 5.42
CA ARG A 286 15.42 -1.57 6.49
C ARG A 286 14.00 -1.20 6.93
N VAL A 287 13.01 -1.51 6.09
CA VAL A 287 11.61 -1.23 6.39
C VAL A 287 11.01 -2.34 7.22
N GLY A 288 10.66 -2.04 8.45
CA GLY A 288 9.88 -2.92 9.31
C GLY A 288 8.40 -2.81 8.99
N THR A 289 7.74 -3.96 8.92
CA THR A 289 6.27 -4.03 8.87
C THR A 289 5.82 -4.76 10.13
N HIS A 290 5.55 -3.99 11.17
CA HIS A 290 5.10 -4.53 12.45
C HIS A 290 3.58 -4.52 12.52
N PHE A 291 3.02 -5.68 12.78
CA PHE A 291 1.60 -5.87 13.04
C PHE A 291 1.43 -6.39 14.48
N PRO A 292 0.40 -5.94 15.19
CA PRO A 292 0.10 -6.51 16.50
C PRO A 292 -0.28 -7.99 16.36
N SER A 293 -0.26 -8.70 17.46
CA SER A 293 -0.92 -10.01 17.54
C SER A 293 -2.44 -9.86 17.35
N PRO A 294 -3.17 -10.90 16.95
CA PRO A 294 -4.64 -10.85 16.91
C PRO A 294 -5.28 -10.41 18.23
N LYS A 295 -4.73 -10.85 19.36
CA LYS A 295 -5.17 -10.42 20.69
C LYS A 295 -4.92 -8.95 20.93
N SER A 296 -3.71 -8.46 20.68
CA SER A 296 -3.36 -7.04 20.84
C SER A 296 -4.15 -6.16 19.90
N ALA A 297 -4.41 -6.59 18.65
CA ALA A 297 -5.24 -5.88 17.71
C ALA A 297 -6.66 -5.63 18.25
N ILE A 298 -7.25 -6.61 18.98
CA ILE A 298 -8.53 -6.42 19.63
C ILE A 298 -8.43 -5.46 20.82
N GLU A 299 -7.37 -5.51 21.59
CA GLU A 299 -7.15 -4.63 22.76
C GLU A 299 -6.97 -3.16 22.35
N GLU A 300 -6.41 -2.92 21.18
CA GLU A 300 -6.28 -1.60 20.58
C GLU A 300 -7.58 -1.03 20.01
N LEU A 301 -8.58 -1.87 19.75
CA LEU A 301 -9.90 -1.41 19.30
C LEU A 301 -10.54 -0.56 20.40
N LYS A 302 -10.39 0.71 20.26
CA LYS A 302 -10.79 1.69 21.29
C LYS A 302 -12.26 1.63 21.65
N LYS A 303 -12.36 1.56 22.77
CA LYS A 303 -12.75 2.16 24.05
C LYS A 303 -13.62 3.39 23.88
#